data_823bb50b1119900eea2670150ce24079
#
_entry.id   823bb50b1119900eea2670150ce24079
#
_cell.length_a   1.000
_cell.length_b   1.000
_cell.length_c   1.000
_cell.angle_alpha   90.00
_cell.angle_beta   90.00
_cell.angle_gamma   90.00
#
_symmetry.space_group_name_H-M   'P 1'
#
loop_
_entity.id
_entity.type
_entity.pdbx_description
1 polymer ?
#
loop_
_entity_poly.entity_id
_entity_poly.type
_entity_poly.pdbx_seq_one_letter_code
_entity_poly.pdbx_strand_id
1 'polypeptide(L)'
;VNESTPYPVKYLCDYPRTKALAEKMVLQANTKNLSTVALRPHLIWGPGDPHLVPRLLEKAQKNRLVQVGDGNNRVDILYIDNAVSAHLLACEALEGATNVAGKAYFISDGEPVVLWDWINQLLGWMGRPNVSRKISYKNAMRLGGFLEGVYGLLGIKSEPPMTRFLASQLATSHYFDISRAKKDFDYQPLVSHEEGMRRLIRSLSHTAG
;
A
#
# COMPACT_ATOMS: atom_id res chain seq x y z
N VAL A 1 12.03 -4.44 6.79
CA VAL A 1 12.22 -3.02 7.17
C VAL A 1 11.42 -2.76 8.43
N ASN A 2 11.92 -1.94 9.36
CA ASN A 2 11.20 -1.52 10.58
C ASN A 2 11.31 0.01 10.78
N GLU A 3 10.72 0.52 11.85
CA GLU A 3 10.63 1.97 12.12
C GLU A 3 11.98 2.63 12.45
N SER A 4 13.05 1.85 12.70
CA SER A 4 14.41 2.38 12.89
C SER A 4 15.08 2.74 11.56
N THR A 5 14.52 2.30 10.43
CA THR A 5 15.04 2.60 9.10
C THR A 5 14.91 4.10 8.80
N PRO A 6 16.01 4.78 8.44
CA PRO A 6 15.97 6.22 8.18
C PRO A 6 15.11 6.54 6.95
N TYR A 7 14.57 7.76 6.92
CA TYR A 7 13.90 8.25 5.72
C TYR A 7 14.87 8.31 4.53
N PRO A 8 14.39 8.03 3.32
CA PRO A 8 15.25 8.10 2.14
C PRO A 8 15.75 9.54 1.90
N VAL A 9 16.98 9.65 1.43
CA VAL A 9 17.59 10.94 1.06
C VAL A 9 16.98 11.49 -0.22
N LYS A 10 16.57 10.59 -1.14
CA LYS A 10 15.96 10.97 -2.43
C LYS A 10 14.64 10.22 -2.60
N TYR A 11 13.63 10.91 -3.10
CA TYR A 11 12.31 10.37 -3.41
C TYR A 11 12.09 10.33 -4.92
N LEU A 12 11.41 9.30 -5.41
CA LEU A 12 11.09 9.14 -6.82
C LEU A 12 9.98 10.09 -7.31
N CYS A 13 9.12 10.56 -6.39
CA CYS A 13 8.07 11.52 -6.68
C CYS A 13 7.66 12.28 -5.41
N ASP A 14 6.76 13.24 -5.54
CA ASP A 14 6.32 14.08 -4.42
C ASP A 14 5.48 13.35 -3.38
N TYR A 15 4.73 12.32 -3.77
CA TYR A 15 3.85 11.60 -2.86
C TYR A 15 4.60 11.06 -1.63
N PRO A 16 5.62 10.17 -1.74
CA PRO A 16 6.33 9.69 -0.56
C PRO A 16 7.08 10.81 0.18
N ARG A 17 7.53 11.85 -0.52
CA ARG A 17 8.20 13.00 0.09
C ARG A 17 7.24 13.78 1.01
N THR A 18 6.05 14.10 0.53
CA THR A 18 5.05 14.84 1.30
C THR A 18 4.50 14.03 2.47
N LYS A 19 4.32 12.70 2.29
CA LYS A 19 3.92 11.82 3.39
C LYS A 19 4.98 11.75 4.49
N ALA A 20 6.26 11.63 4.14
CA ALA A 20 7.36 11.65 5.10
C ALA A 20 7.48 13.00 5.83
N LEU A 21 7.24 14.12 5.13
CA LEU A 21 7.20 15.45 5.75
C LEU A 21 6.04 15.59 6.72
N ALA A 22 4.84 15.19 6.30
CA ALA A 22 3.64 15.23 7.16
C ALA A 22 3.83 14.40 8.44
N GLU A 23 4.40 13.20 8.32
CA GLU A 23 4.70 12.36 9.47
C GLU A 23 5.67 13.05 10.44
N LYS A 24 6.76 13.63 9.93
CA LYS A 24 7.72 14.38 10.76
C LYS A 24 7.03 15.52 11.50
N MET A 25 6.17 16.28 10.82
CA MET A 25 5.42 17.39 11.44
C MET A 25 4.48 16.89 12.55
N VAL A 26 3.76 15.79 12.31
CA VAL A 26 2.87 15.18 13.31
C VAL A 26 3.66 14.71 14.52
N LEU A 27 4.78 14.00 14.33
CA LEU A 27 5.59 13.51 15.44
C LEU A 27 6.27 14.65 16.22
N GLN A 28 6.65 15.75 15.54
CA GLN A 28 7.21 16.95 16.19
C GLN A 28 6.16 17.74 16.98
N ALA A 29 4.89 17.64 16.59
CA ALA A 29 3.80 18.28 17.33
C ALA A 29 3.45 17.57 18.64
N ASN A 30 4.06 16.39 18.92
CA ASN A 30 3.84 15.68 20.16
C ASN A 30 4.37 16.47 21.36
N THR A 31 3.48 16.78 22.33
CA THR A 31 3.78 17.56 23.52
C THR A 31 3.02 16.99 24.72
N LYS A 32 3.22 17.56 25.89
CA LYS A 32 2.43 17.22 27.09
C LYS A 32 0.92 17.48 26.92
N ASN A 33 0.53 18.40 26.03
CA ASN A 33 -0.86 18.80 25.80
C ASN A 33 -1.45 18.20 24.51
N LEU A 34 -0.63 17.58 23.66
CA LEU A 34 -1.06 16.97 22.40
C LEU A 34 -0.29 15.67 22.18
N SER A 35 -0.94 14.54 22.40
CA SER A 35 -0.38 13.24 22.09
C SER A 35 -0.61 12.91 20.62
N THR A 36 0.45 12.52 19.90
CA THR A 36 0.39 12.17 18.49
C THR A 36 1.01 10.78 18.23
N VAL A 37 0.49 10.09 17.25
CA VAL A 37 1.05 8.83 16.72
C VAL A 37 0.92 8.83 15.21
N ALA A 38 1.87 8.23 14.51
CA ALA A 38 1.81 8.05 13.07
C ALA A 38 1.68 6.57 12.72
N LEU A 39 0.63 6.20 11.98
CA LEU A 39 0.49 4.86 11.43
C LEU A 39 0.95 4.87 9.96
N ARG A 40 1.68 3.83 9.56
CA ARG A 40 2.21 3.61 8.21
C ARG A 40 1.55 2.37 7.59
N PRO A 41 0.27 2.46 7.19
CA PRO A 41 -0.40 1.35 6.52
C PRO A 41 0.20 1.11 5.13
N HIS A 42 0.18 -0.14 4.66
CA HIS A 42 0.70 -0.48 3.35
C HIS A 42 -0.33 -1.24 2.51
N LEU A 43 -0.63 -0.72 1.29
CA LEU A 43 -1.57 -1.32 0.34
C LEU A 43 -2.90 -1.73 0.98
N ILE A 44 -3.65 -0.74 1.48
CA ILE A 44 -4.98 -1.00 2.03
C ILE A 44 -5.91 -1.49 0.92
N TRP A 45 -6.65 -2.55 1.20
CA TRP A 45 -7.59 -3.17 0.27
C TRP A 45 -8.81 -3.72 1.00
N GLY A 46 -9.91 -3.93 0.27
CA GLY A 46 -11.13 -4.51 0.84
C GLY A 46 -12.39 -3.93 0.22
N PRO A 47 -13.58 -4.25 0.77
CA PRO A 47 -14.83 -3.63 0.35
C PRO A 47 -14.78 -2.10 0.46
N GLY A 48 -15.28 -1.41 -0.57
CA GLY A 48 -15.27 0.05 -0.61
C GLY A 48 -13.93 0.69 -0.97
N ASP A 49 -12.89 -0.10 -1.33
CA ASP A 49 -11.62 0.45 -1.82
C ASP A 49 -11.85 1.29 -3.10
N PRO A 50 -11.54 2.61 -3.06
CA PRO A 50 -11.74 3.47 -4.23
C PRO A 50 -10.54 3.48 -5.20
N HIS A 51 -9.44 2.81 -4.89
CA HIS A 51 -8.16 3.02 -5.56
C HIS A 51 -7.52 1.75 -6.14
N LEU A 52 -7.13 0.80 -5.28
CA LEU A 52 -6.30 -0.34 -5.68
C LEU A 52 -7.09 -1.34 -6.51
N VAL A 53 -8.14 -1.91 -5.93
CA VAL A 53 -8.95 -2.96 -6.58
C VAL A 53 -9.65 -2.43 -7.84
N PRO A 54 -10.35 -1.29 -7.83
CA PRO A 54 -10.98 -0.75 -9.04
C PRO A 54 -9.99 -0.51 -10.18
N ARG A 55 -8.82 0.05 -9.90
CA ARG A 55 -7.78 0.29 -10.92
C ARG A 55 -7.24 -1.02 -11.51
N LEU A 56 -7.05 -2.06 -10.68
CA LEU A 56 -6.63 -3.37 -11.17
C LEU A 56 -7.69 -3.98 -12.08
N LEU A 57 -8.96 -3.97 -11.67
CA LEU A 57 -10.06 -4.51 -12.46
C LEU A 57 -10.28 -3.74 -13.77
N GLU A 58 -10.21 -2.41 -13.74
CA GLU A 58 -10.29 -1.57 -14.95
C GLU A 58 -9.17 -1.89 -15.94
N LYS A 59 -7.92 -1.95 -15.46
CA LYS A 59 -6.76 -2.31 -16.30
C LYS A 59 -6.88 -3.74 -16.84
N ALA A 60 -7.40 -4.68 -16.05
CA ALA A 60 -7.65 -6.05 -16.49
C ALA A 60 -8.72 -6.11 -17.60
N GLN A 61 -9.85 -5.40 -17.43
CA GLN A 61 -10.91 -5.30 -18.44
C GLN A 61 -10.39 -4.77 -19.78
N LYS A 62 -9.50 -3.77 -19.73
CA LYS A 62 -8.88 -3.16 -20.91
C LYS A 62 -7.67 -3.94 -21.43
N ASN A 63 -7.36 -5.11 -20.87
CA ASN A 63 -6.16 -5.91 -21.17
C ASN A 63 -4.85 -5.09 -21.11
N ARG A 64 -4.76 -4.20 -20.11
CA ARG A 64 -3.63 -3.27 -19.91
C ARG A 64 -2.77 -3.59 -18.69
N LEU A 65 -3.07 -4.68 -17.97
CA LEU A 65 -2.18 -5.15 -16.90
C LEU A 65 -0.91 -5.72 -17.50
N VAL A 66 0.22 -5.32 -16.93
CA VAL A 66 1.55 -5.78 -17.33
C VAL A 66 2.34 -6.06 -16.07
N GLN A 67 2.80 -7.30 -15.91
CA GLN A 67 3.71 -7.68 -14.83
C GLN A 67 5.05 -6.97 -15.02
N VAL A 68 5.53 -6.31 -13.97
CA VAL A 68 6.84 -5.66 -13.96
C VAL A 68 7.84 -6.51 -13.17
N GLY A 69 8.98 -6.79 -13.78
CA GLY A 69 10.00 -7.64 -13.17
C GLY A 69 9.75 -9.12 -13.34
N ASP A 70 10.33 -9.93 -12.48
CA ASP A 70 10.23 -11.40 -12.50
C ASP A 70 8.91 -11.93 -11.89
N GLY A 71 8.22 -11.10 -11.12
CA GLY A 71 6.96 -11.45 -10.48
C GLY A 71 7.10 -12.07 -9.09
N ASN A 72 8.31 -12.18 -8.55
CA ASN A 72 8.58 -12.81 -7.25
C ASN A 72 8.64 -11.81 -6.09
N ASN A 73 8.36 -10.53 -6.35
CA ASN A 73 8.43 -9.50 -5.33
C ASN A 73 7.34 -9.69 -4.26
N ARG A 74 7.78 -9.67 -3.01
CA ARG A 74 6.89 -9.81 -1.85
C ARG A 74 6.50 -8.43 -1.32
N VAL A 75 5.22 -8.26 -1.04
CA VAL A 75 4.69 -7.01 -0.53
C VAL A 75 3.76 -7.27 0.65
N ASP A 76 3.74 -6.34 1.57
CA ASP A 76 2.69 -6.31 2.58
C ASP A 76 1.39 -5.79 1.97
N ILE A 77 0.30 -6.31 2.48
CA ILE A 77 -1.07 -5.83 2.24
C ILE A 77 -1.74 -5.60 3.58
N LEU A 78 -2.78 -4.79 3.60
CA LEU A 78 -3.54 -4.50 4.81
C LEU A 78 -5.03 -4.50 4.49
N TYR A 79 -5.76 -5.47 5.03
CA TYR A 79 -7.22 -5.50 4.89
C TYR A 79 -7.87 -4.35 5.64
N ILE A 80 -8.94 -3.76 5.08
CA ILE A 80 -9.55 -2.53 5.60
C ILE A 80 -9.97 -2.64 7.07
N ASP A 81 -10.59 -3.75 7.49
CA ASP A 81 -11.01 -3.90 8.88
C ASP A 81 -9.81 -4.03 9.84
N ASN A 82 -8.70 -4.61 9.39
CA ASN A 82 -7.45 -4.65 10.13
C ASN A 82 -6.84 -3.24 10.26
N ALA A 83 -6.94 -2.41 9.19
CA ALA A 83 -6.54 -1.02 9.25
C ALA A 83 -7.37 -0.23 10.26
N VAL A 84 -8.70 -0.40 10.26
CA VAL A 84 -9.60 0.24 11.22
C VAL A 84 -9.24 -0.18 12.65
N SER A 85 -9.07 -1.49 12.91
CA SER A 85 -8.66 -2.00 14.21
C SER A 85 -7.35 -1.38 14.69
N ALA A 86 -6.33 -1.28 13.83
CA ALA A 86 -5.06 -0.65 14.17
C ALA A 86 -5.21 0.82 14.58
N HIS A 87 -6.11 1.58 13.92
CA HIS A 87 -6.36 2.97 14.26
C HIS A 87 -7.07 3.10 15.62
N LEU A 88 -8.06 2.25 15.89
CA LEU A 88 -8.78 2.25 17.17
C LEU A 88 -7.85 1.89 18.33
N LEU A 89 -7.06 0.81 18.19
CA LEU A 89 -6.09 0.39 19.21
C LEU A 89 -5.02 1.46 19.46
N ALA A 90 -4.52 2.12 18.42
CA ALA A 90 -3.55 3.21 18.57
C ALA A 90 -4.18 4.45 19.27
N CYS A 91 -5.46 4.74 19.01
CA CYS A 91 -6.20 5.81 19.69
C CYS A 91 -6.39 5.50 21.18
N GLU A 92 -6.86 4.30 21.52
CA GLU A 92 -7.00 3.83 22.90
C GLU A 92 -5.65 3.84 23.64
N ALA A 93 -4.58 3.44 22.97
CA ALA A 93 -3.24 3.48 23.53
C ALA A 93 -2.73 4.92 23.79
N LEU A 94 -3.14 5.90 22.97
CA LEU A 94 -2.83 7.32 23.22
C LEU A 94 -3.54 7.89 24.46
N GLU A 95 -4.75 7.41 24.77
CA GLU A 95 -5.52 7.81 25.94
C GLU A 95 -5.03 7.09 27.22
N GLY A 96 -4.42 5.93 27.07
CA GLY A 96 -3.91 5.12 28.17
C GLY A 96 -2.51 5.52 28.64
N ALA A 97 -1.98 4.74 29.60
CA ALA A 97 -0.63 4.93 30.15
C ALA A 97 0.47 4.34 29.25
N THR A 98 0.17 4.03 27.98
CA THR A 98 1.13 3.39 27.08
C THR A 98 2.08 4.40 26.44
N ASN A 99 3.30 3.97 26.15
CA ASN A 99 4.33 4.85 25.58
C ASN A 99 4.27 4.85 24.03
N VAL A 100 3.10 5.18 23.44
CA VAL A 100 2.91 5.24 21.98
C VAL A 100 3.05 6.67 21.42
N ALA A 101 2.89 7.69 22.25
CA ALA A 101 2.94 9.08 21.86
C ALA A 101 4.31 9.45 21.26
N GLY A 102 4.30 10.22 20.16
CA GLY A 102 5.50 10.64 19.44
C GLY A 102 6.18 9.55 18.62
N LYS A 103 5.53 8.39 18.42
CA LYS A 103 6.11 7.27 17.67
C LYS A 103 5.37 7.02 16.34
N ALA A 104 6.08 6.33 15.43
CA ALA A 104 5.52 5.80 14.20
C ALA A 104 5.44 4.27 14.26
N TYR A 105 4.49 3.67 13.53
CA TYR A 105 4.26 2.23 13.50
C TYR A 105 3.91 1.77 12.09
N PHE A 106 4.60 0.75 11.60
CA PHE A 106 4.14 0.03 10.41
C PHE A 106 2.94 -0.86 10.74
N ILE A 107 1.96 -0.86 9.84
CA ILE A 107 0.73 -1.64 9.96
C ILE A 107 0.51 -2.43 8.67
N SER A 108 0.40 -3.74 8.80
CA SER A 108 0.09 -4.68 7.72
C SER A 108 -0.63 -5.90 8.28
N ASP A 109 -1.07 -6.81 7.41
CA ASP A 109 -1.65 -8.09 7.84
C ASP A 109 -0.58 -9.05 8.40
N GLY A 110 0.71 -8.69 8.37
CA GLY A 110 1.83 -9.43 8.95
C GLY A 110 2.26 -10.66 8.14
N GLU A 111 1.65 -10.92 7.01
CA GLU A 111 1.94 -12.01 6.08
C GLU A 111 2.18 -11.47 4.68
N PRO A 112 3.45 -11.18 4.30
CA PRO A 112 3.75 -10.65 2.97
C PRO A 112 3.37 -11.62 1.86
N VAL A 113 2.66 -11.14 0.85
CA VAL A 113 2.24 -11.91 -0.33
C VAL A 113 3.16 -11.69 -1.52
N VAL A 114 3.22 -12.65 -2.44
CA VAL A 114 3.78 -12.41 -3.77
C VAL A 114 2.77 -11.55 -4.54
N LEU A 115 3.14 -10.31 -4.87
CA LEU A 115 2.20 -9.31 -5.43
C LEU A 115 1.44 -9.82 -6.65
N TRP A 116 2.15 -10.44 -7.59
CA TRP A 116 1.54 -10.87 -8.85
C TRP A 116 0.68 -12.11 -8.70
N ASP A 117 0.96 -12.97 -7.73
CA ASP A 117 0.09 -14.10 -7.37
C ASP A 117 -1.20 -13.58 -6.72
N TRP A 118 -1.10 -12.59 -5.82
CA TRP A 118 -2.26 -11.94 -5.21
C TRP A 118 -3.15 -11.26 -6.25
N ILE A 119 -2.56 -10.53 -7.22
CA ILE A 119 -3.30 -9.92 -8.32
C ILE A 119 -3.99 -11.00 -9.17
N ASN A 120 -3.30 -12.07 -9.53
CA ASN A 120 -3.86 -13.16 -10.33
C ASN A 120 -4.96 -13.91 -9.58
N GLN A 121 -4.83 -14.09 -8.27
CA GLN A 121 -5.88 -14.66 -7.42
C GLN A 121 -7.14 -13.79 -7.44
N LEU A 122 -7.01 -12.48 -7.25
CA LEU A 122 -8.13 -11.53 -7.35
C LEU A 122 -8.81 -11.62 -8.73
N LEU A 123 -8.03 -11.64 -9.81
CA LEU A 123 -8.55 -11.77 -11.17
C LEU A 123 -9.30 -13.09 -11.37
N GLY A 124 -8.75 -14.20 -10.88
CA GLY A 124 -9.38 -15.52 -10.93
C GLY A 124 -10.73 -15.55 -10.23
N TRP A 125 -10.85 -14.97 -9.04
CA TRP A 125 -12.12 -14.83 -8.33
C TRP A 125 -13.17 -14.01 -9.10
N MET A 126 -12.70 -13.06 -9.94
CA MET A 126 -13.56 -12.24 -10.80
C MET A 126 -13.80 -12.86 -12.18
N GLY A 127 -13.42 -14.13 -12.39
CA GLY A 127 -13.55 -14.81 -13.69
C GLY A 127 -12.70 -14.18 -14.80
N ARG A 128 -11.60 -13.52 -14.46
CA ARG A 128 -10.70 -12.87 -15.42
C ARG A 128 -9.43 -13.71 -15.62
N PRO A 129 -8.83 -13.67 -16.82
CA PRO A 129 -7.58 -14.36 -17.07
C PRO A 129 -6.42 -13.75 -16.28
N ASN A 130 -5.44 -14.58 -15.97
CA ASN A 130 -4.19 -14.15 -15.35
C ASN A 130 -3.43 -13.14 -16.22
N VAL A 131 -2.60 -12.33 -15.58
CA VAL A 131 -1.71 -11.38 -16.27
C VAL A 131 -0.67 -12.16 -17.08
N SER A 132 -0.69 -12.03 -18.41
CA SER A 132 0.21 -12.72 -19.33
C SER A 132 1.33 -11.83 -19.86
N ARG A 133 1.10 -10.51 -19.92
CA ARG A 133 2.07 -9.54 -20.43
C ARG A 133 3.11 -9.23 -19.37
N LYS A 134 4.39 -9.18 -19.77
CA LYS A 134 5.52 -8.89 -18.87
C LYS A 134 6.44 -7.83 -19.45
N ILE A 135 7.00 -7.00 -18.57
CA ILE A 135 8.06 -6.04 -18.90
C ILE A 135 9.16 -6.14 -17.84
N SER A 136 10.43 -6.08 -18.25
CA SER A 136 11.52 -6.07 -17.28
C SER A 136 11.49 -4.77 -16.45
N TYR A 137 11.94 -4.85 -15.19
CA TYR A 137 12.05 -3.68 -14.32
C TYR A 137 12.82 -2.53 -14.97
N LYS A 138 13.96 -2.84 -15.61
CA LYS A 138 14.80 -1.86 -16.31
C LYS A 138 14.03 -1.12 -17.42
N ASN A 139 13.25 -1.86 -18.21
CA ASN A 139 12.46 -1.27 -19.30
C ASN A 139 11.27 -0.46 -18.75
N ALA A 140 10.62 -0.93 -17.70
CA ALA A 140 9.55 -0.19 -17.02
C ALA A 140 10.07 1.15 -16.44
N MET A 141 11.25 1.15 -15.82
CA MET A 141 11.91 2.36 -15.31
C MET A 141 12.25 3.35 -16.42
N ARG A 142 12.76 2.86 -17.57
CA ARG A 142 13.05 3.71 -18.74
C ARG A 142 11.77 4.31 -19.32
N LEU A 143 10.74 3.48 -19.50
CA LEU A 143 9.44 3.92 -20.00
C LEU A 143 8.82 4.97 -19.05
N GLY A 144 8.86 4.70 -17.75
CA GLY A 144 8.37 5.65 -16.74
C GLY A 144 9.09 6.99 -16.82
N GLY A 145 10.42 6.99 -16.86
CA GLY A 145 11.20 8.23 -16.98
C GLY A 145 10.92 9.00 -18.27
N PHE A 146 10.76 8.29 -19.39
CA PHE A 146 10.39 8.92 -20.67
C PHE A 146 8.99 9.56 -20.59
N LEU A 147 8.00 8.82 -20.10
CA LEU A 147 6.63 9.35 -19.99
C LEU A 147 6.54 10.52 -19.00
N GLU A 148 7.21 10.46 -17.86
CA GLU A 148 7.31 11.58 -16.91
C GLU A 148 7.90 12.84 -17.59
N GLY A 149 8.94 12.68 -18.41
CA GLY A 149 9.54 13.78 -19.17
C GLY A 149 8.58 14.38 -20.20
N VAL A 150 7.89 13.54 -20.98
CA VAL A 150 6.91 13.98 -21.99
C VAL A 150 5.74 14.71 -21.34
N TYR A 151 5.16 14.14 -20.28
CA TYR A 151 4.03 14.75 -19.56
C TYR A 151 4.44 16.09 -18.93
N GLY A 152 5.64 16.15 -18.36
CA GLY A 152 6.18 17.40 -17.81
C GLY A 152 6.39 18.47 -18.87
N LEU A 153 6.97 18.11 -20.03
CA LEU A 153 7.20 19.04 -21.15
C LEU A 153 5.90 19.59 -21.75
N LEU A 154 4.87 18.73 -21.87
CA LEU A 154 3.56 19.08 -22.41
C LEU A 154 2.61 19.70 -21.38
N GLY A 155 3.03 19.85 -20.12
CA GLY A 155 2.19 20.38 -19.04
C GLY A 155 0.95 19.53 -18.73
N ILE A 156 0.98 18.22 -19.04
CA ILE A 156 -0.14 17.30 -18.81
C ILE A 156 -0.25 17.02 -17.31
N LYS A 157 -1.36 17.40 -16.70
CA LYS A 157 -1.59 17.26 -15.23
C LYS A 157 -2.01 15.85 -14.80
N SER A 158 -2.48 15.00 -15.73
CA SER A 158 -2.83 13.62 -15.39
C SER A 158 -1.58 12.77 -15.15
N GLU A 159 -1.73 11.73 -14.32
CA GLU A 159 -0.65 10.78 -14.06
C GLU A 159 -0.32 9.94 -15.31
N PRO A 160 0.96 9.81 -15.70
CA PRO A 160 1.35 8.91 -16.77
C PRO A 160 0.94 7.46 -16.51
N PRO A 161 0.64 6.66 -17.53
CA PRO A 161 0.23 5.25 -17.37
C PRO A 161 1.31 4.37 -16.72
N MET A 162 2.58 4.79 -16.78
CA MET A 162 3.71 4.22 -16.08
C MET A 162 4.62 5.33 -15.58
N THR A 163 4.99 5.29 -14.30
CA THR A 163 5.99 6.17 -13.69
C THR A 163 7.14 5.34 -13.13
N ARG A 164 8.28 5.95 -12.86
CA ARG A 164 9.39 5.25 -12.18
C ARG A 164 8.98 4.77 -10.80
N PHE A 165 8.17 5.55 -10.10
CA PHE A 165 7.63 5.18 -8.81
C PHE A 165 6.74 3.92 -8.92
N LEU A 166 5.78 3.90 -9.85
CA LEU A 166 4.92 2.75 -10.09
C LEU A 166 5.71 1.51 -10.51
N ALA A 167 6.70 1.66 -11.41
CA ALA A 167 7.57 0.57 -11.83
C ALA A 167 8.33 -0.04 -10.62
N SER A 168 8.82 0.81 -9.72
CA SER A 168 9.48 0.35 -8.49
C SER A 168 8.50 -0.39 -7.58
N GLN A 169 7.30 0.15 -7.33
CA GLN A 169 6.29 -0.49 -6.49
C GLN A 169 5.85 -1.86 -7.02
N LEU A 170 5.77 -2.03 -8.34
CA LEU A 170 5.33 -3.27 -8.97
C LEU A 170 6.42 -4.34 -9.11
N ALA A 171 7.71 -4.00 -8.93
CA ALA A 171 8.82 -4.91 -9.17
C ALA A 171 9.69 -5.22 -7.97
N THR A 172 9.66 -4.38 -6.92
CA THR A 172 10.54 -4.56 -5.76
C THR A 172 9.76 -5.10 -4.56
N SER A 173 10.45 -5.85 -3.69
CA SER A 173 9.87 -6.30 -2.44
C SER A 173 9.82 -5.17 -1.41
N HIS A 174 8.68 -5.02 -0.75
CA HIS A 174 8.48 -4.04 0.32
C HIS A 174 7.51 -4.60 1.35
N TYR A 175 8.06 -5.07 2.46
CA TYR A 175 7.34 -5.58 3.62
C TYR A 175 8.02 -5.12 4.90
N PHE A 176 7.28 -5.10 6.00
CA PHE A 176 7.64 -4.40 7.22
C PHE A 176 7.49 -5.28 8.45
N ASP A 177 8.33 -5.04 9.43
CA ASP A 177 8.20 -5.64 10.75
C ASP A 177 7.17 -4.83 11.56
N ILE A 178 6.08 -5.48 11.92
CA ILE A 178 4.99 -4.89 12.74
C ILE A 178 5.10 -5.26 14.22
N SER A 179 6.23 -5.80 14.65
CA SER A 179 6.44 -6.25 16.05
C SER A 179 6.26 -5.12 17.05
N ARG A 180 6.61 -3.88 16.67
CA ARG A 180 6.40 -2.71 17.52
C ARG A 180 4.91 -2.44 17.76
N ALA A 181 4.07 -2.48 16.73
CA ALA A 181 2.62 -2.31 16.88
C ALA A 181 2.00 -3.43 17.74
N LYS A 182 2.42 -4.67 17.51
CA LYS A 182 2.00 -5.81 18.36
C LYS A 182 2.36 -5.63 19.81
N LYS A 183 3.56 -5.11 20.09
CA LYS A 183 4.07 -4.95 21.46
C LYS A 183 3.47 -3.75 22.19
N ASP A 184 3.36 -2.59 21.51
CA ASP A 184 3.06 -1.31 22.16
C ASP A 184 1.54 -1.08 22.31
N PHE A 185 0.68 -1.67 21.47
CA PHE A 185 -0.77 -1.57 21.56
C PHE A 185 -1.53 -2.83 21.09
N ASP A 186 -0.93 -4.00 21.26
CA ASP A 186 -1.54 -5.32 21.03
C ASP A 186 -2.18 -5.52 19.65
N TYR A 187 -1.68 -4.80 18.62
CA TYR A 187 -2.21 -4.93 17.27
C TYR A 187 -2.06 -6.36 16.75
N GLN A 188 -3.16 -6.95 16.34
CA GLN A 188 -3.20 -8.23 15.63
C GLN A 188 -4.21 -8.13 14.48
N PRO A 189 -3.89 -8.62 13.28
CA PRO A 189 -4.86 -8.72 12.20
C PRO A 189 -6.03 -9.61 12.60
N LEU A 190 -7.25 -9.06 12.53
CA LEU A 190 -8.48 -9.77 12.92
C LEU A 190 -9.06 -10.61 11.77
N VAL A 191 -8.80 -10.17 10.53
CA VAL A 191 -9.33 -10.78 9.31
C VAL A 191 -8.16 -11.34 8.52
N SER A 192 -8.21 -12.64 8.24
CA SER A 192 -7.21 -13.28 7.39
C SER A 192 -7.35 -12.83 5.93
N HIS A 193 -6.28 -13.00 5.16
CA HIS A 193 -6.26 -12.71 3.73
C HIS A 193 -7.40 -13.42 2.97
N GLU A 194 -7.62 -14.70 3.24
CA GLU A 194 -8.67 -15.49 2.58
C GLU A 194 -10.08 -14.98 2.90
N GLU A 195 -10.36 -14.67 4.17
CA GLU A 195 -11.65 -14.10 4.59
C GLU A 195 -11.85 -12.70 3.98
N GLY A 196 -10.83 -11.86 3.98
CA GLY A 196 -10.87 -10.55 3.35
C GLY A 196 -11.18 -10.64 1.86
N MET A 197 -10.58 -11.60 1.14
CA MET A 197 -10.85 -11.84 -0.28
C MET A 197 -12.32 -12.26 -0.50
N ARG A 198 -12.84 -13.18 0.32
CA ARG A 198 -14.25 -13.59 0.24
C ARG A 198 -15.22 -12.42 0.44
N ARG A 199 -14.95 -11.55 1.42
CA ARG A 199 -15.76 -10.34 1.70
C ARG A 199 -15.70 -9.35 0.54
N LEU A 200 -14.50 -9.10 0.00
CA LEU A 200 -14.34 -8.23 -1.16
C LEU A 200 -15.15 -8.72 -2.36
N ILE A 201 -15.02 -10.00 -2.74
CA ILE A 201 -15.75 -10.57 -3.89
C ILE A 201 -17.27 -10.46 -3.69
N ARG A 202 -17.75 -10.77 -2.50
CA ARG A 202 -19.18 -10.62 -2.17
C ARG A 202 -19.65 -9.18 -2.36
N SER A 203 -18.89 -8.19 -1.90
CA SER A 203 -19.23 -6.78 -2.06
C SER A 203 -19.28 -6.35 -3.51
N LEU A 204 -18.31 -6.79 -4.34
CA LEU A 204 -18.27 -6.46 -5.76
C LEU A 204 -19.44 -7.11 -6.55
N SER A 205 -19.88 -8.31 -6.15
CA SER A 205 -21.04 -8.98 -6.77
C SER A 205 -22.35 -8.24 -6.52
N HIS A 206 -22.51 -7.60 -5.34
CA HIS A 206 -23.71 -6.83 -5.01
C HIS A 206 -23.75 -5.45 -5.68
N THR A 207 -22.61 -4.92 -6.11
CA THR A 207 -22.54 -3.60 -6.77
C THR A 207 -22.73 -3.69 -8.29
N ALA A 208 -22.68 -4.91 -8.85
CA ALA A 208 -22.80 -5.17 -10.29
C ALA A 208 -24.24 -5.55 -10.72
N GLY A 209 -25.22 -5.63 -9.81
CA GLY A 209 -26.65 -5.82 -10.05
C GLY A 209 -27.41 -4.53 -9.80
#